data_7a6d99e9b83e1111e3b83976685c3ef4
#
_entry.id   7a6d99e9b83e1111e3b83976685c3ef4
#
_cell.length_a   1.000
_cell.length_b   1.000
_cell.length_c   1.000
_cell.angle_alpha   90.00
_cell.angle_beta   90.00
_cell.angle_gamma   90.00
#
_symmetry.space_group_name_H-M   'P 1'
#
loop_
_entity.id
_entity.type
_entity.pdbx_description
1 polymer ?
#
loop_
_entity_poly.entity_id
_entity_poly.type
_entity_poly.pdbx_seq_one_letter_code
_entity_poly.pdbx_strand_id
1 'polypeptide(L)'
;MKIAIISDIHSNLEALTRVLSEIKVVDKVFCLGDIVGYGANPEECVEMIRERVDLCIAGNHDYGVIGKTDIQCFNSAARQAIIWTRNHISESAKKYLGNLTLTESYDNMSFTHGVFSFPESWNYIFSLKDAVKEFHYMDNNIGFVGHSHIPGVFFEKNGEYGTLKGSEFTFEDRVRYIVNCGSIGQPRDGDPRASFCIIDTDDEKIIMHRVAYDVERARKKIIEAGLPENLGDRIIYGR
;
A
#
# COMPACT_ATOMS: atom_id res chain seq x y z
N MET A 1 5.96 -16.21 13.54
CA MET A 1 6.14 -14.73 13.58
C MET A 1 5.03 -14.07 12.79
N LYS A 2 4.43 -13.00 13.36
CA LYS A 2 3.35 -12.24 12.72
C LYS A 2 3.86 -10.93 12.16
N ILE A 3 3.66 -10.69 10.87
CA ILE A 3 4.07 -9.45 10.20
C ILE A 3 2.83 -8.80 9.58
N ALA A 4 2.55 -7.56 9.94
CA ALA A 4 1.53 -6.78 9.26
C ALA A 4 2.12 -6.12 8.00
N ILE A 5 1.45 -6.27 6.88
CA ILE A 5 1.79 -5.63 5.61
C ILE A 5 0.73 -4.56 5.32
N ILE A 6 1.16 -3.32 5.23
CA ILE A 6 0.34 -2.15 4.98
C ILE A 6 0.80 -1.43 3.71
N SER A 7 -0.10 -0.72 3.03
CA SER A 7 0.20 0.03 1.82
C SER A 7 -0.79 1.17 1.59
N ASP A 8 -0.41 2.10 0.72
CA ASP A 8 -1.32 3.10 0.16
C ASP A 8 -2.06 3.89 1.25
N ILE A 9 -1.29 4.51 2.14
CA ILE A 9 -1.77 5.28 3.30
C ILE A 9 -2.36 6.61 2.83
N HIS A 10 -1.72 7.22 1.82
CA HIS A 10 -2.22 8.42 1.17
C HIS A 10 -2.61 9.56 2.12
N SER A 11 -1.74 9.87 3.07
CA SER A 11 -1.93 10.98 4.03
C SER A 11 -3.26 10.92 4.80
N ASN A 12 -3.87 9.71 4.92
CA ASN A 12 -5.10 9.47 5.67
C ASN A 12 -4.76 9.08 7.11
N LEU A 13 -4.59 10.08 7.96
CA LEU A 13 -4.18 9.91 9.36
C LEU A 13 -5.21 9.12 10.17
N GLU A 14 -6.50 9.31 9.92
CA GLU A 14 -7.59 8.62 10.59
C GLU A 14 -7.50 7.11 10.35
N ALA A 15 -7.30 6.71 9.10
CA ALA A 15 -7.16 5.31 8.72
C ALA A 15 -5.85 4.70 9.26
N LEU A 16 -4.72 5.38 9.10
CA LEU A 16 -3.42 4.91 9.59
C LEU A 16 -3.42 4.72 11.11
N THR A 17 -3.89 5.72 11.86
CA THR A 17 -3.98 5.65 13.33
C THR A 17 -4.82 4.46 13.78
N ARG A 18 -5.95 4.24 13.11
CA ARG A 18 -6.86 3.15 13.43
C ARG A 18 -6.21 1.78 13.14
N VAL A 19 -5.58 1.61 11.97
CA VAL A 19 -4.88 0.35 11.62
C VAL A 19 -3.73 0.09 12.59
N LEU A 20 -2.87 1.07 12.88
CA LEU A 20 -1.76 0.89 13.83
C LEU A 20 -2.25 0.55 15.25
N SER A 21 -3.47 0.92 15.61
CA SER A 21 -4.08 0.51 16.89
C SER A 21 -4.52 -0.94 16.90
N GLU A 22 -4.86 -1.53 15.77
CA GLU A 22 -5.26 -2.95 15.64
C GLU A 22 -4.06 -3.91 15.61
N ILE A 23 -2.96 -3.49 15.01
CA ILE A 23 -1.78 -4.36 14.79
C ILE A 23 -0.76 -4.33 15.95
N LYS A 24 -1.18 -3.97 17.17
CA LYS A 24 -0.28 -3.87 18.33
C LYS A 24 0.38 -5.18 18.77
N VAL A 25 -0.15 -6.31 18.32
CA VAL A 25 0.29 -7.66 18.73
C VAL A 25 1.08 -8.39 17.64
N VAL A 26 1.49 -7.69 16.56
CA VAL A 26 2.37 -8.27 15.56
C VAL A 26 3.84 -8.04 15.92
N ASP A 27 4.71 -8.90 15.40
CA ASP A 27 6.16 -8.82 15.66
C ASP A 27 6.83 -7.73 14.83
N LYS A 28 6.32 -7.49 13.59
CA LYS A 28 6.83 -6.49 12.64
C LYS A 28 5.72 -5.84 11.83
N VAL A 29 6.02 -4.64 11.33
CA VAL A 29 5.15 -3.91 10.41
C VAL A 29 5.96 -3.49 9.18
N PHE A 30 5.49 -3.86 7.98
CA PHE A 30 6.10 -3.49 6.70
C PHE A 30 5.16 -2.63 5.88
N CYS A 31 5.67 -1.55 5.30
CA CYS A 31 4.92 -0.60 4.48
C CYS A 31 5.38 -0.65 3.02
N LEU A 32 4.44 -0.84 2.11
CA LEU A 32 4.72 -0.96 0.67
C LEU A 32 4.64 0.39 -0.08
N GLY A 33 4.76 1.51 0.64
CA GLY A 33 4.80 2.84 0.02
C GLY A 33 3.44 3.52 -0.14
N ASP A 34 3.46 4.61 -0.90
CA ASP A 34 2.37 5.57 -1.02
C ASP A 34 1.89 6.05 0.36
N ILE A 35 2.87 6.50 1.15
CA ILE A 35 2.63 7.09 2.47
C ILE A 35 1.86 8.39 2.31
N VAL A 36 2.22 9.18 1.28
CA VAL A 36 1.69 10.52 1.03
C VAL A 36 0.81 10.59 -0.21
N GLY A 37 0.25 11.76 -0.48
CA GLY A 37 -0.66 12.03 -1.60
C GLY A 37 -2.13 11.88 -1.20
N TYR A 38 -3.02 12.42 -2.00
CA TYR A 38 -4.48 12.44 -1.86
C TYR A 38 -5.03 13.07 -0.56
N GLY A 39 -4.61 12.63 0.60
CA GLY A 39 -5.14 13.07 1.89
C GLY A 39 -4.45 14.31 2.47
N ALA A 40 -4.92 14.76 3.63
CA ALA A 40 -4.60 16.06 4.19
C ALA A 40 -3.56 16.07 5.32
N ASN A 41 -3.06 14.89 5.75
CA ASN A 41 -2.10 14.79 6.86
C ASN A 41 -0.78 14.10 6.43
N PRO A 42 -0.04 14.64 5.44
CA PRO A 42 1.15 13.97 4.93
C PRO A 42 2.30 13.93 5.95
N GLU A 43 2.56 15.01 6.68
CA GLU A 43 3.67 15.08 7.65
C GLU A 43 3.47 14.05 8.76
N GLU A 44 2.27 14.04 9.37
CA GLU A 44 1.96 13.14 10.49
C GLU A 44 2.01 11.67 10.05
N CYS A 45 1.58 11.36 8.83
CA CYS A 45 1.66 10.00 8.29
C CYS A 45 3.11 9.57 8.07
N VAL A 46 3.97 10.44 7.54
CA VAL A 46 5.40 10.15 7.37
C VAL A 46 6.08 9.92 8.73
N GLU A 47 5.78 10.76 9.72
CA GLU A 47 6.33 10.59 11.08
C GLU A 47 5.92 9.28 11.71
N MET A 48 4.62 8.94 11.65
CA MET A 48 4.11 7.68 12.21
C MET A 48 4.73 6.45 11.52
N ILE A 49 4.88 6.47 10.19
CA ILE A 49 5.52 5.37 9.45
C ILE A 49 6.99 5.25 9.86
N ARG A 50 7.72 6.35 9.91
CA ARG A 50 9.13 6.36 10.31
C ARG A 50 9.36 5.80 11.72
N GLU A 51 8.41 6.00 12.64
CA GLU A 51 8.52 5.57 14.04
C GLU A 51 8.04 4.13 14.28
N ARG A 52 7.12 3.63 13.45
CA ARG A 52 6.36 2.41 13.74
C ARG A 52 6.60 1.25 12.78
N VAL A 53 7.32 1.48 11.69
CA VAL A 53 7.46 0.51 10.61
C VAL A 53 8.91 0.01 10.54
N ASP A 54 9.08 -1.31 10.49
CA ASP A 54 10.39 -1.97 10.49
C ASP A 54 11.02 -1.97 9.09
N LEU A 55 10.18 -2.03 8.03
CA LEU A 55 10.61 -1.99 6.64
C LEU A 55 9.64 -1.14 5.84
N CYS A 56 10.17 -0.22 5.03
CA CYS A 56 9.36 0.63 4.18
C CYS A 56 10.00 0.80 2.80
N ILE A 57 9.19 0.66 1.75
CA ILE A 57 9.58 0.97 0.37
C ILE A 57 8.81 2.19 -0.14
N ALA A 58 9.26 2.76 -1.26
CA ALA A 58 8.61 3.91 -1.88
C ALA A 58 7.46 3.50 -2.79
N GLY A 59 6.39 4.29 -2.80
CA GLY A 59 5.38 4.28 -3.84
C GLY A 59 5.55 5.42 -4.84
N ASN A 60 4.73 5.41 -5.89
CA ASN A 60 4.80 6.43 -6.94
C ASN A 60 4.43 7.82 -6.45
N HIS A 61 3.52 7.95 -5.47
CA HIS A 61 3.19 9.24 -4.86
C HIS A 61 4.35 9.77 -4.02
N ASP A 62 5.04 8.91 -3.25
CA ASP A 62 6.21 9.29 -2.45
C ASP A 62 7.30 9.87 -3.38
N TYR A 63 7.65 9.14 -4.44
CA TYR A 63 8.61 9.59 -5.44
C TYR A 63 8.11 10.79 -6.25
N GLY A 64 6.80 10.87 -6.53
CA GLY A 64 6.17 12.02 -7.13
C GLY A 64 6.37 13.28 -6.31
N VAL A 65 6.16 13.22 -5.00
CA VAL A 65 6.30 14.36 -4.07
C VAL A 65 7.74 14.89 -4.04
N ILE A 66 8.74 14.02 -4.07
CA ILE A 66 10.17 14.43 -4.03
C ILE A 66 10.77 14.66 -5.42
N GLY A 67 10.00 14.52 -6.50
CA GLY A 67 10.43 14.81 -7.86
C GLY A 67 11.26 13.70 -8.53
N LYS A 68 11.29 12.48 -7.98
CA LYS A 68 11.94 11.31 -8.59
C LYS A 68 11.08 10.64 -9.66
N THR A 69 9.76 10.89 -9.67
CA THR A 69 8.81 10.40 -10.69
C THR A 69 8.15 11.60 -11.39
N ASP A 70 8.01 11.51 -12.73
CA ASP A 70 7.30 12.54 -13.49
C ASP A 70 5.80 12.51 -13.17
N ILE A 71 5.31 13.62 -12.62
CA ILE A 71 3.92 13.76 -12.23
C ILE A 71 2.96 14.05 -13.38
N GLN A 72 3.46 14.27 -14.59
CA GLN A 72 2.62 14.46 -15.78
C GLN A 72 1.85 13.19 -16.15
N CYS A 73 2.36 12.02 -15.77
CA CYS A 73 1.69 10.73 -15.96
C CYS A 73 0.51 10.51 -15.00
N PHE A 74 0.40 11.31 -13.93
CA PHE A 74 -0.69 11.19 -12.96
C PHE A 74 -1.98 11.86 -13.48
N ASN A 75 -3.14 11.33 -13.07
CA ASN A 75 -4.40 12.04 -13.30
C ASN A 75 -4.42 13.41 -12.60
N SER A 76 -5.32 14.29 -13.02
CA SER A 76 -5.37 15.67 -12.55
C SER A 76 -5.48 15.79 -11.02
N ALA A 77 -6.34 14.99 -10.37
CA ALA A 77 -6.54 15.06 -8.92
C ALA A 77 -5.30 14.57 -8.16
N ALA A 78 -4.67 13.48 -8.61
CA ALA A 78 -3.43 12.96 -8.04
C ALA A 78 -2.29 13.98 -8.15
N ARG A 79 -2.12 14.59 -9.34
CA ARG A 79 -1.11 15.62 -9.57
C ARG A 79 -1.31 16.84 -8.68
N GLN A 80 -2.55 17.32 -8.53
CA GLN A 80 -2.86 18.44 -7.63
C GLN A 80 -2.52 18.08 -6.18
N ALA A 81 -2.87 16.88 -5.72
CA ALA A 81 -2.54 16.41 -4.39
C ALA A 81 -1.03 16.30 -4.16
N ILE A 82 -0.26 15.81 -5.14
CA ILE A 82 1.21 15.75 -5.06
C ILE A 82 1.81 17.16 -4.94
N ILE A 83 1.36 18.12 -5.76
CA ILE A 83 1.83 19.50 -5.69
C ILE A 83 1.49 20.12 -4.32
N TRP A 84 0.26 19.90 -3.84
CA TRP A 84 -0.15 20.36 -2.52
C TRP A 84 0.74 19.75 -1.43
N THR A 85 0.94 18.44 -1.44
CA THR A 85 1.77 17.71 -0.48
C THR A 85 3.22 18.23 -0.45
N ARG A 86 3.83 18.51 -1.60
CA ARG A 86 5.20 19.08 -1.69
C ARG A 86 5.37 20.35 -0.86
N ASN A 87 4.31 21.15 -0.75
CA ASN A 87 4.29 22.42 -0.03
C ASN A 87 3.89 22.28 1.46
N HIS A 88 3.47 21.09 1.88
CA HIS A 88 2.93 20.83 3.22
C HIS A 88 3.70 19.75 3.99
N ILE A 89 4.86 19.33 3.50
CA ILE A 89 5.77 18.44 4.23
C ILE A 89 7.13 19.10 4.43
N SER A 90 7.78 18.75 5.55
CA SER A 90 9.10 19.22 5.91
C SER A 90 10.20 18.64 5.00
N GLU A 91 11.37 19.30 4.99
CA GLU A 91 12.55 18.77 4.32
C GLU A 91 13.02 17.44 4.96
N SER A 92 12.75 17.23 6.26
CA SER A 92 13.02 15.97 6.95
C SER A 92 12.17 14.84 6.39
N ALA A 93 10.86 15.09 6.19
CA ALA A 93 9.96 14.13 5.57
C ALA A 93 10.34 13.83 4.11
N LYS A 94 10.67 14.85 3.30
CA LYS A 94 11.17 14.67 1.94
C LYS A 94 12.44 13.83 1.89
N LYS A 95 13.38 14.07 2.81
CA LYS A 95 14.61 13.28 2.92
C LYS A 95 14.32 11.83 3.28
N TYR A 96 13.38 11.58 4.19
CA TYR A 96 12.95 10.22 4.54
C TYR A 96 12.39 9.50 3.32
N LEU A 97 11.41 10.08 2.62
CA LEU A 97 10.83 9.53 1.39
C LEU A 97 11.90 9.31 0.30
N GLY A 98 12.88 10.19 0.22
CA GLY A 98 13.98 10.12 -0.75
C GLY A 98 14.98 8.97 -0.52
N ASN A 99 15.03 8.43 0.68
CA ASN A 99 15.90 7.32 1.05
C ASN A 99 15.21 5.95 0.91
N LEU A 100 13.89 5.91 0.67
CA LEU A 100 13.17 4.66 0.47
C LEU A 100 13.59 4.00 -0.85
N THR A 101 13.71 2.68 -0.82
CA THR A 101 14.01 1.83 -1.99
C THR A 101 12.73 1.51 -2.77
N LEU A 102 12.84 1.01 -3.99
CA LEU A 102 11.69 0.55 -4.79
C LEU A 102 11.26 -0.88 -4.45
N THR A 103 12.22 -1.68 -3.99
CA THR A 103 12.04 -3.09 -3.65
C THR A 103 12.83 -3.44 -2.41
N GLU A 104 12.34 -4.40 -1.67
CA GLU A 104 13.04 -5.01 -0.54
C GLU A 104 12.71 -6.51 -0.48
N SER A 105 13.49 -7.24 0.33
CA SER A 105 13.25 -8.64 0.65
C SER A 105 13.44 -8.89 2.14
N TYR A 106 12.66 -9.79 2.68
CA TYR A 106 12.80 -10.26 4.06
C TYR A 106 12.42 -11.75 4.12
N ASP A 107 13.31 -12.61 4.61
CA ASP A 107 13.18 -14.07 4.56
C ASP A 107 12.78 -14.53 3.15
N ASN A 108 11.72 -15.32 3.01
CA ASN A 108 11.20 -15.82 1.73
C ASN A 108 10.12 -14.90 1.12
N MET A 109 10.22 -13.61 1.37
CA MET A 109 9.26 -12.60 0.91
C MET A 109 9.94 -11.51 0.09
N SER A 110 9.31 -11.10 -1.01
CA SER A 110 9.69 -9.96 -1.84
C SER A 110 8.64 -8.86 -1.75
N PHE A 111 9.07 -7.61 -1.76
CA PHE A 111 8.19 -6.44 -1.64
C PHE A 111 8.46 -5.48 -2.78
N THR A 112 7.39 -5.03 -3.44
CA THR A 112 7.40 -3.91 -4.37
C THR A 112 6.08 -3.17 -4.28
N HIS A 113 6.05 -1.90 -4.66
CA HIS A 113 4.80 -1.16 -4.62
C HIS A 113 3.81 -1.61 -5.70
N GLY A 114 4.25 -1.73 -6.96
CA GLY A 114 3.41 -2.09 -8.11
C GLY A 114 3.74 -3.46 -8.70
N VAL A 115 4.81 -3.56 -9.48
CA VAL A 115 5.23 -4.75 -10.22
C VAL A 115 6.67 -5.11 -9.89
N PHE A 116 7.04 -6.41 -9.99
CA PHE A 116 8.40 -6.90 -9.75
C PHE A 116 9.32 -6.71 -10.96
N SER A 117 8.76 -6.74 -12.17
CA SER A 117 9.54 -6.70 -13.42
C SER A 117 10.29 -5.39 -13.62
N PHE A 118 9.61 -4.27 -13.46
CA PHE A 118 10.14 -2.91 -13.61
C PHE A 118 9.48 -2.00 -12.58
N PRO A 119 9.94 -2.02 -11.31
CA PRO A 119 9.29 -1.33 -10.18
C PRO A 119 9.08 0.17 -10.43
N GLU A 120 10.02 0.83 -11.11
CA GLU A 120 9.96 2.25 -11.45
C GLU A 120 8.90 2.60 -12.52
N SER A 121 8.31 1.60 -13.19
CA SER A 121 7.25 1.82 -14.19
C SER A 121 5.90 2.12 -13.57
N TRP A 122 5.72 1.78 -12.29
CA TRP A 122 4.47 1.93 -11.54
C TRP A 122 3.28 1.27 -12.22
N ASN A 123 3.51 0.14 -12.90
CA ASN A 123 2.45 -0.66 -13.50
C ASN A 123 1.62 -1.35 -12.44
N TYR A 124 0.40 -1.72 -12.80
CA TYR A 124 -0.57 -2.35 -11.89
C TYR A 124 -0.66 -3.87 -12.10
N ILE A 125 -0.98 -4.57 -11.02
CA ILE A 125 -1.47 -5.95 -11.06
C ILE A 125 -2.96 -5.91 -10.69
N PHE A 126 -3.84 -5.88 -11.71
CA PHE A 126 -5.29 -5.89 -11.53
C PHE A 126 -5.91 -7.27 -11.75
N SER A 127 -5.24 -8.12 -12.52
CA SER A 127 -5.80 -9.39 -12.98
C SER A 127 -4.80 -10.53 -12.87
N LEU A 128 -5.30 -11.76 -12.95
CA LEU A 128 -4.45 -12.95 -13.05
C LEU A 128 -3.48 -12.85 -14.23
N LYS A 129 -3.91 -12.28 -15.36
CA LYS A 129 -3.05 -12.09 -16.54
C LYS A 129 -1.83 -11.19 -16.25
N ASP A 130 -2.01 -10.18 -15.40
CA ASP A 130 -0.91 -9.31 -14.99
C ASP A 130 0.01 -10.05 -14.02
N ALA A 131 -0.56 -10.72 -13.01
CA ALA A 131 0.19 -11.50 -12.02
C ALA A 131 1.04 -12.61 -12.65
N VAL A 132 0.54 -13.32 -13.66
CA VAL A 132 1.29 -14.41 -14.36
C VAL A 132 2.63 -13.92 -14.88
N LYS A 133 2.72 -12.71 -15.39
CA LYS A 133 3.99 -12.15 -15.88
C LYS A 133 4.95 -11.88 -14.72
N GLU A 134 4.43 -11.39 -13.60
CA GLU A 134 5.22 -10.92 -12.48
C GLU A 134 5.83 -12.07 -11.66
N PHE A 135 5.24 -13.26 -11.66
CA PHE A 135 5.84 -14.43 -11.04
C PHE A 135 7.26 -14.76 -11.55
N HIS A 136 7.57 -14.42 -12.81
CA HIS A 136 8.90 -14.66 -13.39
C HIS A 136 10.00 -13.74 -12.84
N TYR A 137 9.62 -12.60 -12.28
CA TYR A 137 10.54 -11.58 -11.78
C TYR A 137 10.65 -11.54 -10.26
N MET A 138 9.91 -12.41 -9.60
CA MET A 138 9.89 -12.52 -8.15
C MET A 138 10.98 -13.51 -7.70
N ASP A 139 11.87 -13.09 -6.81
CA ASP A 139 12.98 -13.93 -6.32
C ASP A 139 12.53 -14.93 -5.25
N ASN A 140 11.52 -14.57 -4.47
CA ASN A 140 11.01 -15.35 -3.34
C ASN A 140 9.63 -15.98 -3.65
N ASN A 141 9.17 -16.87 -2.76
CA ASN A 141 7.89 -17.57 -2.98
C ASN A 141 6.67 -16.70 -2.70
N ILE A 142 6.79 -15.68 -1.82
CA ILE A 142 5.67 -14.80 -1.48
C ILE A 142 6.05 -13.38 -1.84
N GLY A 143 5.32 -12.76 -2.77
CA GLY A 143 5.46 -11.38 -3.17
C GLY A 143 4.31 -10.54 -2.63
N PHE A 144 4.62 -9.39 -2.04
CA PHE A 144 3.61 -8.43 -1.59
C PHE A 144 3.65 -7.17 -2.42
N VAL A 145 2.45 -6.68 -2.79
CA VAL A 145 2.24 -5.48 -3.60
C VAL A 145 1.09 -4.63 -3.05
N GLY A 146 1.04 -3.36 -3.45
CA GLY A 146 -0.05 -2.41 -3.20
C GLY A 146 -0.58 -1.81 -4.50
N HIS A 147 -0.55 -0.47 -4.60
CA HIS A 147 -0.75 0.37 -5.77
C HIS A 147 -2.14 0.30 -6.42
N SER A 148 -2.73 -0.88 -6.58
CA SER A 148 -4.08 -1.00 -7.14
C SER A 148 -5.19 -0.62 -6.16
N HIS A 149 -4.88 -0.63 -4.86
CA HIS A 149 -5.80 -0.45 -3.73
C HIS A 149 -6.92 -1.52 -3.66
N ILE A 150 -6.75 -2.61 -4.37
CA ILE A 150 -7.71 -3.73 -4.43
C ILE A 150 -7.02 -4.95 -3.85
N PRO A 151 -7.45 -5.45 -2.69
CA PRO A 151 -6.83 -6.62 -2.09
C PRO A 151 -7.11 -7.89 -2.91
N GLY A 152 -6.12 -8.75 -2.98
CA GLY A 152 -6.26 -10.00 -3.73
C GLY A 152 -5.04 -10.89 -3.58
N VAL A 153 -5.23 -12.19 -3.86
CA VAL A 153 -4.16 -13.19 -3.83
C VAL A 153 -4.17 -13.97 -5.12
N PHE A 154 -3.03 -13.99 -5.78
CA PHE A 154 -2.74 -14.82 -6.95
C PHE A 154 -1.76 -15.91 -6.55
N PHE A 155 -1.86 -17.08 -7.19
CA PHE A 155 -0.92 -18.18 -6.94
C PHE A 155 -0.41 -18.79 -8.24
N GLU A 156 0.78 -19.39 -8.16
CA GLU A 156 1.35 -20.29 -9.15
C GLU A 156 1.73 -21.60 -8.46
N LYS A 157 1.24 -22.73 -8.98
CA LYS A 157 1.51 -24.08 -8.51
C LYS A 157 1.74 -25.02 -9.69
N ASN A 158 2.99 -25.49 -9.86
CA ASN A 158 3.37 -26.41 -10.95
C ASN A 158 3.00 -25.92 -12.37
N GLY A 159 3.09 -24.63 -12.62
CA GLY A 159 2.73 -24.00 -13.89
C GLY A 159 1.23 -23.71 -14.06
N GLU A 160 0.41 -24.02 -13.08
CA GLU A 160 -0.99 -23.59 -13.01
C GLU A 160 -1.11 -22.28 -12.23
N TYR A 161 -1.92 -21.36 -12.73
CA TYR A 161 -2.12 -20.05 -12.15
C TYR A 161 -3.57 -19.83 -11.75
N GLY A 162 -3.80 -19.15 -10.64
CA GLY A 162 -5.14 -18.87 -10.17
C GLY A 162 -5.23 -17.73 -9.18
N THR A 163 -6.45 -17.50 -8.70
CA THR A 163 -6.75 -16.52 -7.66
C THR A 163 -7.40 -17.21 -6.48
N LEU A 164 -7.03 -16.83 -5.27
CA LEU A 164 -7.71 -17.27 -4.05
C LEU A 164 -8.83 -16.29 -3.68
N LYS A 165 -9.94 -16.85 -3.16
CA LYS A 165 -11.10 -16.07 -2.71
C LYS A 165 -11.27 -16.24 -1.21
N GLY A 166 -11.58 -15.15 -0.53
CA GLY A 166 -11.78 -15.14 0.92
C GLY A 166 -10.87 -14.14 1.62
N SER A 167 -10.82 -14.24 2.93
CA SER A 167 -10.01 -13.36 3.77
C SER A 167 -8.88 -14.07 4.53
N GLU A 168 -8.86 -15.42 4.53
CA GLU A 168 -7.80 -16.22 5.16
C GLU A 168 -7.33 -17.28 4.18
N PHE A 169 -6.00 -17.40 4.04
CA PHE A 169 -5.33 -18.30 3.09
C PHE A 169 -4.20 -19.00 3.81
N THR A 170 -4.08 -20.32 3.62
CA THR A 170 -2.90 -21.08 4.02
C THR A 170 -1.94 -21.10 2.83
N PHE A 171 -0.68 -20.72 3.03
CA PHE A 171 0.34 -20.86 1.99
C PHE A 171 1.06 -22.21 2.12
N GLU A 172 1.39 -22.79 0.98
CA GLU A 172 1.96 -24.14 0.87
C GLU A 172 3.41 -24.06 0.37
N ASP A 173 4.23 -25.00 0.80
CA ASP A 173 5.56 -25.17 0.22
C ASP A 173 5.48 -25.40 -1.29
N ARG A 174 6.44 -24.81 -2.04
CA ARG A 174 6.56 -24.90 -3.50
C ARG A 174 5.39 -24.26 -4.27
N VAL A 175 4.53 -23.51 -3.62
CA VAL A 175 3.55 -22.64 -4.26
C VAL A 175 4.04 -21.19 -4.15
N ARG A 176 3.89 -20.44 -5.22
CA ARG A 176 4.25 -19.02 -5.24
C ARG A 176 3.00 -18.17 -5.14
N TYR A 177 3.10 -17.06 -4.41
CA TYR A 177 1.97 -16.17 -4.17
C TYR A 177 2.33 -14.71 -4.47
N ILE A 178 1.40 -13.98 -5.09
CA ILE A 178 1.42 -12.52 -5.15
C ILE A 178 0.21 -12.04 -4.38
N VAL A 179 0.46 -11.25 -3.34
CA VAL A 179 -0.54 -10.75 -2.40
C VAL A 179 -0.62 -9.23 -2.51
N ASN A 180 -1.77 -8.71 -2.91
CA ASN A 180 -2.07 -7.29 -2.77
C ASN A 180 -2.81 -7.08 -1.45
N CYS A 181 -2.24 -6.27 -0.55
CA CYS A 181 -2.83 -6.02 0.77
C CYS A 181 -3.97 -4.97 0.73
N GLY A 182 -4.26 -4.42 -0.42
CA GLY A 182 -5.21 -3.30 -0.56
C GLY A 182 -4.63 -1.98 -0.10
N SER A 183 -5.48 -1.06 0.31
CA SER A 183 -5.09 0.30 0.72
C SER A 183 -5.63 0.62 2.11
N ILE A 184 -4.80 1.26 2.94
CA ILE A 184 -5.24 1.87 4.19
C ILE A 184 -6.05 3.13 3.92
N GLY A 185 -5.52 4.03 3.10
CA GLY A 185 -6.03 5.40 2.99
C GLY A 185 -7.10 5.62 1.95
N GLN A 186 -7.13 4.81 0.88
CA GLN A 186 -8.07 4.99 -0.24
C GLN A 186 -8.40 3.64 -0.91
N PRO A 187 -9.13 2.72 -0.26
CA PRO A 187 -9.60 1.48 -0.87
C PRO A 187 -10.41 1.72 -2.15
N ARG A 188 -10.32 0.80 -3.14
CA ARG A 188 -10.96 0.95 -4.46
C ARG A 188 -11.76 -0.28 -4.90
N ASP A 189 -12.20 -1.09 -3.97
CA ASP A 189 -12.97 -2.32 -4.20
C ASP A 189 -14.44 -2.22 -3.75
N GLY A 190 -14.92 -0.99 -3.48
CA GLY A 190 -16.28 -0.72 -3.03
C GLY A 190 -16.47 -0.81 -1.51
N ASP A 191 -15.42 -1.15 -0.76
CA ASP A 191 -15.45 -1.17 0.71
C ASP A 191 -14.59 -0.02 1.26
N PRO A 192 -15.18 1.00 1.93
CA PRO A 192 -14.43 2.15 2.44
C PRO A 192 -13.52 1.84 3.63
N ARG A 193 -13.62 0.65 4.22
CA ARG A 193 -12.79 0.27 5.37
C ARG A 193 -11.33 0.08 4.95
N ALA A 194 -10.40 0.58 5.76
CA ALA A 194 -8.97 0.39 5.56
C ALA A 194 -8.63 -1.09 5.39
N SER A 195 -7.78 -1.42 4.41
CA SER A 195 -7.35 -2.78 4.10
C SER A 195 -5.87 -2.95 4.39
N PHE A 196 -5.51 -4.09 4.98
CA PHE A 196 -4.13 -4.57 5.17
C PHE A 196 -4.14 -6.09 5.33
N CYS A 197 -2.98 -6.74 5.35
CA CYS A 197 -2.92 -8.16 5.67
C CYS A 197 -1.89 -8.45 6.79
N ILE A 198 -2.06 -9.59 7.44
CA ILE A 198 -1.09 -10.15 8.38
C ILE A 198 -0.66 -11.51 7.80
N ILE A 199 0.66 -11.70 7.68
CA ILE A 199 1.25 -13.01 7.44
C ILE A 199 1.71 -13.58 8.79
N ASP A 200 1.28 -14.79 9.10
CA ASP A 200 1.77 -15.60 10.20
C ASP A 200 2.64 -16.72 9.64
N THR A 201 3.95 -16.60 9.83
CA THR A 201 4.92 -17.58 9.30
C THR A 201 4.94 -18.89 10.09
N ASP A 202 4.48 -18.90 11.32
CA ASP A 202 4.44 -20.10 12.15
C ASP A 202 3.21 -20.95 11.82
N ASP A 203 2.07 -20.29 11.57
CA ASP A 203 0.80 -20.94 11.17
C ASP A 203 0.63 -21.06 9.64
N GLU A 204 1.61 -20.58 8.85
CA GLU A 204 1.60 -20.57 7.38
C GLU A 204 0.34 -19.92 6.79
N LYS A 205 -0.08 -18.77 7.36
CA LYS A 205 -1.33 -18.08 7.02
C LYS A 205 -1.12 -16.65 6.56
N ILE A 206 -1.96 -16.23 5.61
CA ILE A 206 -2.16 -14.84 5.24
C ILE A 206 -3.61 -14.47 5.53
N ILE A 207 -3.82 -13.43 6.32
CA ILE A 207 -5.16 -12.98 6.73
C ILE A 207 -5.36 -11.54 6.27
N MET A 208 -6.38 -11.32 5.44
CA MET A 208 -6.81 -9.99 5.00
C MET A 208 -7.72 -9.35 6.04
N HIS A 209 -7.43 -8.13 6.40
CA HIS A 209 -8.17 -7.38 7.42
C HIS A 209 -8.87 -6.16 6.83
N ARG A 210 -10.02 -5.82 7.42
CA ARG A 210 -10.78 -4.60 7.12
C ARG A 210 -11.12 -3.88 8.42
N VAL A 211 -10.73 -2.61 8.52
CA VAL A 211 -10.91 -1.81 9.72
C VAL A 211 -11.66 -0.53 9.41
N ALA A 212 -12.79 -0.34 10.09
CA ALA A 212 -13.53 0.92 9.99
C ALA A 212 -12.78 2.04 10.72
N TYR A 213 -12.76 3.21 10.12
CA TYR A 213 -12.18 4.43 10.68
C TYR A 213 -13.14 5.61 10.49
N ASP A 214 -12.81 6.78 11.02
CA ASP A 214 -13.62 7.99 10.86
C ASP A 214 -13.42 8.60 9.47
N VAL A 215 -14.11 8.02 8.50
CA VAL A 215 -14.02 8.42 7.08
C VAL A 215 -14.57 9.82 6.84
N GLU A 216 -15.60 10.24 7.59
CA GLU A 216 -16.18 11.58 7.48
C GLU A 216 -15.19 12.65 7.95
N ARG A 217 -14.46 12.39 9.01
CA ARG A 217 -13.39 13.27 9.48
C ARG A 217 -12.25 13.38 8.46
N ALA A 218 -11.84 12.26 7.87
CA ALA A 218 -10.81 12.26 6.83
C ALA A 218 -11.27 13.05 5.59
N ARG A 219 -12.52 12.85 5.13
CA ARG A 219 -13.14 13.62 4.05
C ARG A 219 -13.17 15.12 4.35
N LYS A 220 -13.64 15.49 5.54
CA LYS A 220 -13.70 16.88 5.97
C LYS A 220 -12.34 17.58 5.89
N LYS A 221 -11.27 16.91 6.35
CA LYS A 221 -9.91 17.44 6.28
C LYS A 221 -9.43 17.64 4.84
N ILE A 222 -9.74 16.71 3.92
CA ILE A 222 -9.40 16.84 2.50
C ILE A 222 -10.03 18.11 1.92
N ILE A 223 -11.31 18.39 2.22
CA ILE A 223 -12.04 19.57 1.75
C ILE A 223 -11.48 20.85 2.38
N GLU A 224 -11.26 20.86 3.70
CA GLU A 224 -10.71 22.01 4.44
C GLU A 224 -9.29 22.37 4.00
N ALA A 225 -8.52 21.37 3.55
CA ALA A 225 -7.18 21.57 2.99
C ALA A 225 -7.19 22.16 1.55
N GLY A 226 -8.37 22.33 0.93
CA GLY A 226 -8.49 22.80 -0.45
C GLY A 226 -8.05 21.79 -1.50
N LEU A 227 -7.96 20.52 -1.13
CA LEU A 227 -7.71 19.41 -2.05
C LEU A 227 -8.97 19.13 -2.91
N PRO A 228 -8.84 18.48 -4.09
CA PRO A 228 -9.99 18.15 -4.93
C PRO A 228 -11.06 17.36 -4.16
N GLU A 229 -12.32 17.83 -4.18
CA GLU A 229 -13.44 17.24 -3.42
C GLU A 229 -13.66 15.75 -3.74
N ASN A 230 -13.44 15.37 -5.01
CA ASN A 230 -13.58 13.98 -5.44
C ASN A 230 -12.63 13.03 -4.73
N LEU A 231 -11.52 13.50 -4.14
CA LEU A 231 -10.63 12.67 -3.31
C LEU A 231 -11.31 12.32 -1.98
N GLY A 232 -12.06 13.26 -1.40
CA GLY A 232 -12.90 13.01 -0.23
C GLY A 232 -14.07 12.07 -0.52
N ASP A 233 -14.71 12.21 -1.69
CA ASP A 233 -15.82 11.32 -2.07
C ASP A 233 -15.35 9.88 -2.33
N ARG A 234 -14.15 9.71 -2.89
CA ARG A 234 -13.58 8.38 -3.15
C ARG A 234 -13.43 7.55 -1.89
N ILE A 235 -12.98 8.12 -0.79
CA ILE A 235 -12.81 7.38 0.47
C ILE A 235 -14.14 6.99 1.12
N ILE A 236 -15.21 7.78 0.90
CA ILE A 236 -16.57 7.43 1.37
C ILE A 236 -17.10 6.19 0.67
N TYR A 237 -16.84 6.07 -0.63
CA TYR A 237 -17.42 4.99 -1.45
C TYR A 237 -16.46 3.83 -1.71
N GLY A 238 -15.23 3.90 -1.23
CA GLY A 238 -14.21 2.88 -1.51
C GLY A 238 -13.86 2.80 -3.01
N ARG A 239 -13.58 3.96 -3.68
CA ARG A 239 -13.38 4.05 -5.15
C ARG A 239 -12.11 4.79 -5.54
#